data_b7b58a43f3c7067b9aeab729aaa2a551
#
_entry.id   b7b58a43f3c7067b9aeab729aaa2a551
#
_cell.length_a   1.000
_cell.length_b   1.000
_cell.length_c   1.000
_cell.angle_alpha   90.00
_cell.angle_beta   90.00
_cell.angle_gamma   90.00
#
_symmetry.space_group_name_H-M   'P 1'
#
loop_
_entity.id
_entity.type
_entity.pdbx_description
1 polymer ?
#
loop_
_entity_poly.entity_id
_entity_poly.type
_entity_poly.pdbx_seq_one_letter_code
_entity_poly.pdbx_strand_id
1 'polypeptide(L)'
;VRFMSMMYGVDTETANTRMVQLARELHMIPYLKRMVQDISPGIVKKGMILRALVHDPEILIMDDPTAFMDVESYRHTWDLLLRLRGKKTILYVSQSLTEVEAAHDRILVLEDGRIALDGSLDKLLGSTFEFHQFQIEFEELPDVLFKQLSKLPKVKNPSRIGNSIHFYGRERNVFFEVLNAAASATMKDISVKKLGLQDLLDAKFAKDGIH
;
A
#
# COMPACT_ATOMS: atom_id res chain seq x y z
N VAL A 1 -12.61 -4.58 -26.92
CA VAL A 1 -13.67 -4.78 -25.92
C VAL A 1 -14.77 -5.68 -26.49
N ARG A 2 -15.46 -5.25 -27.59
CA ARG A 2 -16.57 -6.02 -28.20
C ARG A 2 -16.21 -7.47 -28.55
N PHE A 3 -15.04 -7.70 -29.13
CA PHE A 3 -14.57 -9.04 -29.45
C PHE A 3 -14.53 -9.95 -28.20
N MET A 4 -14.00 -9.42 -27.09
CA MET A 4 -13.94 -10.17 -25.84
C MET A 4 -15.33 -10.50 -25.30
N SER A 5 -16.27 -9.53 -25.28
CA SER A 5 -17.64 -9.80 -24.82
C SER A 5 -18.33 -10.90 -25.64
N MET A 6 -18.14 -10.92 -26.96
CA MET A 6 -18.65 -11.99 -27.84
C MET A 6 -18.05 -13.36 -27.48
N MET A 7 -16.74 -13.40 -27.21
CA MET A 7 -16.04 -14.64 -26.80
C MET A 7 -16.65 -15.26 -25.51
N TYR A 8 -17.14 -14.40 -24.62
CA TYR A 8 -17.79 -14.80 -23.37
C TYR A 8 -19.32 -14.89 -23.46
N GLY A 9 -19.87 -14.90 -24.67
CA GLY A 9 -21.31 -15.09 -24.90
C GLY A 9 -22.20 -13.93 -24.49
N VAL A 10 -21.62 -12.73 -24.27
CA VAL A 10 -22.39 -11.53 -23.93
C VAL A 10 -22.97 -10.93 -25.21
N ASP A 11 -24.28 -10.70 -25.25
CA ASP A 11 -24.92 -10.06 -26.38
C ASP A 11 -24.42 -8.63 -26.61
N THR A 12 -24.59 -8.17 -27.87
CA THR A 12 -23.98 -6.87 -28.28
C THR A 12 -24.59 -5.66 -27.55
N GLU A 13 -25.87 -5.71 -27.21
CA GLU A 13 -26.55 -4.60 -26.52
C GLU A 13 -26.08 -4.47 -25.09
N THR A 14 -26.05 -5.57 -24.34
CA THR A 14 -25.52 -5.67 -22.98
C THR A 14 -24.04 -5.26 -22.93
N ALA A 15 -23.24 -5.77 -23.89
CA ALA A 15 -21.81 -5.43 -23.96
C ALA A 15 -21.58 -3.94 -24.20
N ASN A 16 -22.35 -3.30 -25.10
CA ASN A 16 -22.24 -1.87 -25.37
C ASN A 16 -22.66 -1.04 -24.15
N THR A 17 -23.74 -1.42 -23.47
CA THR A 17 -24.21 -0.73 -22.26
C THR A 17 -23.16 -0.78 -21.15
N ARG A 18 -22.63 -1.97 -20.85
CA ARG A 18 -21.56 -2.15 -19.85
C ARG A 18 -20.28 -1.41 -20.25
N MET A 19 -19.89 -1.48 -21.52
CA MET A 19 -18.71 -0.77 -22.02
C MET A 19 -18.82 0.73 -21.80
N VAL A 20 -19.96 1.34 -22.13
CA VAL A 20 -20.18 2.77 -21.95
C VAL A 20 -20.20 3.14 -20.46
N GLN A 21 -20.84 2.33 -19.61
CA GLN A 21 -20.85 2.55 -18.17
C GLN A 21 -19.44 2.51 -17.59
N LEU A 22 -18.68 1.45 -17.85
CA LEU A 22 -17.30 1.30 -17.36
C LEU A 22 -16.38 2.40 -17.91
N ALA A 23 -16.57 2.78 -19.19
CA ALA A 23 -15.81 3.87 -19.79
C ALA A 23 -16.10 5.23 -19.15
N ARG A 24 -17.33 5.47 -18.66
CA ARG A 24 -17.65 6.68 -17.87
C ARG A 24 -16.95 6.64 -16.51
N GLU A 25 -17.02 5.53 -15.79
CA GLU A 25 -16.41 5.34 -14.48
C GLU A 25 -14.87 5.49 -14.54
N LEU A 26 -14.25 5.00 -15.61
CA LEU A 26 -12.81 5.13 -15.85
C LEU A 26 -12.40 6.44 -16.55
N HIS A 27 -13.35 7.35 -16.85
CA HIS A 27 -13.11 8.56 -17.63
C HIS A 27 -12.46 8.29 -19.00
N MET A 28 -12.92 7.25 -19.67
CA MET A 28 -12.37 6.77 -20.95
C MET A 28 -13.21 7.13 -22.19
N ILE A 29 -14.37 7.75 -22.04
CA ILE A 29 -15.25 8.07 -23.17
C ILE A 29 -14.52 8.76 -24.32
N PRO A 30 -13.63 9.77 -24.10
CA PRO A 30 -12.92 10.47 -25.18
C PRO A 30 -11.94 9.56 -25.96
N TYR A 31 -11.56 8.42 -25.39
CA TYR A 31 -10.54 7.53 -25.93
C TYR A 31 -11.10 6.30 -26.63
N LEU A 32 -12.41 6.01 -26.53
CA LEU A 32 -13.03 4.80 -27.06
C LEU A 32 -12.86 4.61 -28.58
N LYS A 33 -12.68 5.71 -29.32
CA LYS A 33 -12.50 5.71 -30.79
C LYS A 33 -11.06 5.95 -31.23
N ARG A 34 -10.13 6.14 -30.27
CA ARG A 34 -8.71 6.37 -30.61
C ARG A 34 -7.97 5.07 -30.83
N MET A 35 -6.95 5.10 -31.65
CA MET A 35 -6.03 3.98 -31.82
C MET A 35 -5.17 3.84 -30.55
N VAL A 36 -4.77 2.59 -30.21
CA VAL A 36 -3.96 2.31 -29.01
C VAL A 36 -2.62 3.04 -29.05
N GLN A 37 -2.03 3.21 -30.22
CA GLN A 37 -0.78 3.93 -30.42
C GLN A 37 -0.86 5.44 -30.13
N ASP A 38 -2.07 6.01 -30.11
CA ASP A 38 -2.31 7.46 -29.95
C ASP A 38 -2.73 7.83 -28.52
N ILE A 39 -2.63 6.89 -27.58
CA ILE A 39 -3.03 7.09 -26.17
C ILE A 39 -1.88 6.69 -25.22
N SER A 40 -1.88 7.30 -24.02
CA SER A 40 -0.85 7.05 -23.03
C SER A 40 -0.91 5.61 -22.47
N PRO A 41 0.21 5.06 -21.96
CA PRO A 41 0.24 3.75 -21.32
C PRO A 41 -0.80 3.59 -20.20
N GLY A 42 -1.03 4.64 -19.39
CA GLY A 42 -2.05 4.62 -18.33
C GLY A 42 -3.47 4.48 -18.88
N ILE A 43 -3.79 5.15 -20.00
CA ILE A 43 -5.09 4.99 -20.67
C ILE A 43 -5.21 3.59 -21.28
N VAL A 44 -4.13 3.02 -21.82
CA VAL A 44 -4.13 1.62 -22.29
C VAL A 44 -4.46 0.67 -21.14
N LYS A 45 -3.85 0.84 -19.96
CA LYS A 45 -4.15 0.04 -18.77
C LYS A 45 -5.63 0.13 -18.37
N LYS A 46 -6.23 1.33 -18.35
CA LYS A 46 -7.68 1.49 -18.14
C LYS A 46 -8.51 0.70 -19.17
N GLY A 47 -8.11 0.73 -20.43
CA GLY A 47 -8.73 -0.05 -21.51
C GLY A 47 -8.63 -1.56 -21.28
N MET A 48 -7.53 -2.05 -20.72
CA MET A 48 -7.37 -3.46 -20.34
C MET A 48 -8.30 -3.84 -19.19
N ILE A 49 -8.46 -2.99 -18.18
CA ILE A 49 -9.38 -3.19 -17.06
C ILE A 49 -10.84 -3.21 -17.58
N LEU A 50 -11.21 -2.23 -18.41
CA LEU A 50 -12.53 -2.19 -19.05
C LEU A 50 -12.80 -3.47 -19.84
N ARG A 51 -11.83 -3.95 -20.61
CA ARG A 51 -11.92 -5.20 -21.38
C ARG A 51 -12.13 -6.40 -20.46
N ALA A 52 -11.45 -6.45 -19.33
CA ALA A 52 -11.56 -7.53 -18.36
C ALA A 52 -12.92 -7.54 -17.62
N LEU A 53 -13.57 -6.38 -17.49
CA LEU A 53 -14.84 -6.24 -16.76
C LEU A 53 -16.10 -6.33 -17.62
N VAL A 54 -16.01 -6.13 -18.96
CA VAL A 54 -17.19 -6.01 -19.83
C VAL A 54 -18.09 -7.25 -19.84
N HIS A 55 -17.50 -8.44 -19.65
CA HIS A 55 -18.24 -9.70 -19.58
C HIS A 55 -18.70 -10.08 -18.17
N ASP A 56 -18.47 -9.15 -17.20
CA ASP A 56 -18.92 -9.26 -15.81
C ASP A 56 -18.41 -10.53 -15.07
N PRO A 57 -17.10 -10.78 -15.06
CA PRO A 57 -16.54 -11.98 -14.44
C PRO A 57 -16.73 -11.99 -12.92
N GLU A 58 -16.87 -13.18 -12.33
CA GLU A 58 -16.86 -13.36 -10.88
C GLU A 58 -15.46 -13.21 -10.29
N ILE A 59 -14.43 -13.61 -11.06
CA ILE A 59 -13.01 -13.56 -10.65
C ILE A 59 -12.26 -12.65 -11.62
N LEU A 60 -11.53 -11.68 -11.06
CA LEU A 60 -10.71 -10.74 -11.80
C LEU A 60 -9.24 -10.90 -11.37
N ILE A 61 -8.37 -11.15 -12.32
CA ILE A 61 -6.93 -11.29 -12.10
C ILE A 61 -6.22 -10.12 -12.78
N MET A 62 -5.44 -9.35 -12.02
CA MET A 62 -4.76 -8.16 -12.51
C MET A 62 -3.32 -8.11 -12.02
N ASP A 63 -2.42 -7.82 -12.95
CA ASP A 63 -1.00 -7.65 -12.68
C ASP A 63 -0.59 -6.19 -12.93
N ASP A 64 -0.15 -5.50 -11.86
CA ASP A 64 0.20 -4.09 -11.83
C ASP A 64 -0.79 -3.20 -12.63
N PRO A 65 -2.11 -3.24 -12.33
CA PRO A 65 -3.13 -2.60 -13.17
C PRO A 65 -3.08 -1.07 -13.14
N THR A 66 -2.46 -0.48 -12.13
CA THR A 66 -2.31 0.97 -11.93
C THR A 66 -0.96 1.52 -12.39
N ALA A 67 -0.05 0.65 -12.84
CA ALA A 67 1.27 1.05 -13.31
C ALA A 67 1.18 2.04 -14.48
N PHE A 68 2.05 3.08 -14.45
CA PHE A 68 2.15 4.13 -15.46
C PHE A 68 0.93 5.06 -15.57
N MET A 69 0.01 5.03 -14.59
CA MET A 69 -1.09 5.97 -14.51
C MET A 69 -0.65 7.28 -13.88
N ASP A 70 -1.20 8.39 -14.39
CA ASP A 70 -1.18 9.66 -13.69
C ASP A 70 -2.09 9.61 -12.45
N VAL A 71 -1.96 10.60 -11.57
CA VAL A 71 -2.67 10.65 -10.28
C VAL A 71 -4.20 10.56 -10.44
N GLU A 72 -4.75 11.22 -11.45
CA GLU A 72 -6.19 11.23 -11.70
C GLU A 72 -6.67 9.87 -12.25
N SER A 73 -5.96 9.33 -13.22
CA SER A 73 -6.23 7.99 -13.77
C SER A 73 -6.13 6.90 -12.71
N TYR A 74 -5.11 6.98 -11.85
CA TYR A 74 -4.94 6.11 -10.70
C TYR A 74 -6.18 6.15 -9.79
N ARG A 75 -6.60 7.35 -9.36
CA ARG A 75 -7.74 7.51 -8.47
C ARG A 75 -9.02 6.92 -9.04
N HIS A 76 -9.38 7.22 -10.29
CA HIS A 76 -10.58 6.68 -10.92
C HIS A 76 -10.55 5.16 -11.02
N THR A 77 -9.39 4.59 -11.34
CA THR A 77 -9.23 3.13 -11.41
C THR A 77 -9.39 2.50 -10.03
N TRP A 78 -8.75 3.10 -9.03
CA TRP A 78 -8.80 2.63 -7.64
C TRP A 78 -10.22 2.67 -7.07
N ASP A 79 -10.94 3.78 -7.28
CA ASP A 79 -12.33 3.93 -6.87
C ASP A 79 -13.24 2.86 -7.50
N LEU A 80 -13.01 2.51 -8.78
CA LEU A 80 -13.74 1.42 -9.43
C LEU A 80 -13.44 0.08 -8.75
N LEU A 81 -12.17 -0.25 -8.51
CA LEU A 81 -11.77 -1.51 -7.88
C LEU A 81 -12.33 -1.66 -6.47
N LEU A 82 -12.30 -0.59 -5.67
CA LEU A 82 -12.90 -0.60 -4.34
C LEU A 82 -14.41 -0.83 -4.36
N ARG A 83 -15.14 -0.30 -5.36
CA ARG A 83 -16.59 -0.58 -5.53
C ARG A 83 -16.90 -2.01 -5.94
N LEU A 84 -15.94 -2.73 -6.53
CA LEU A 84 -16.07 -4.14 -6.89
C LEU A 84 -15.78 -5.07 -5.71
N ARG A 85 -15.13 -4.57 -4.67
CA ARG A 85 -14.85 -5.32 -3.44
C ARG A 85 -16.15 -5.83 -2.82
N GLY A 86 -16.15 -7.08 -2.37
CA GLY A 86 -17.34 -7.75 -1.82
C GLY A 86 -18.36 -8.21 -2.87
N LYS A 87 -18.20 -7.81 -4.16
CA LYS A 87 -19.03 -8.26 -5.26
C LYS A 87 -18.31 -9.25 -6.18
N LYS A 88 -17.00 -9.15 -6.24
CA LYS A 88 -16.12 -9.97 -7.07
C LYS A 88 -14.91 -10.45 -6.27
N THR A 89 -14.38 -11.59 -6.66
CA THR A 89 -13.06 -12.03 -6.17
C THR A 89 -11.99 -11.35 -7.04
N ILE A 90 -11.12 -10.55 -6.41
CA ILE A 90 -10.08 -9.83 -7.13
C ILE A 90 -8.71 -10.33 -6.64
N LEU A 91 -7.95 -10.94 -7.55
CA LEU A 91 -6.54 -11.22 -7.36
C LEU A 91 -5.75 -10.05 -7.96
N TYR A 92 -5.16 -9.25 -7.08
CA TYR A 92 -4.45 -8.03 -7.43
C TYR A 92 -2.97 -8.20 -7.11
N VAL A 93 -2.12 -8.12 -8.11
CA VAL A 93 -0.65 -8.12 -7.93
C VAL A 93 -0.16 -6.69 -8.04
N SER A 94 0.62 -6.22 -7.08
CA SER A 94 1.25 -4.90 -7.09
C SER A 94 2.59 -4.93 -6.37
N GLN A 95 3.51 -4.09 -6.84
CA GLN A 95 4.77 -3.78 -6.15
C GLN A 95 4.61 -2.59 -5.18
N SER A 96 3.49 -1.89 -5.24
CA SER A 96 3.17 -0.78 -4.34
C SER A 96 2.58 -1.28 -3.03
N LEU A 97 3.37 -1.29 -1.98
CA LEU A 97 2.91 -1.71 -0.65
C LEU A 97 1.77 -0.82 -0.13
N THR A 98 1.76 0.46 -0.49
CA THR A 98 0.67 1.38 -0.14
C THR A 98 -0.67 0.91 -0.74
N GLU A 99 -0.67 0.43 -1.98
CA GLU A 99 -1.86 -0.15 -2.63
C GLU A 99 -2.27 -1.45 -1.95
N VAL A 100 -1.29 -2.31 -1.67
CA VAL A 100 -1.54 -3.58 -0.96
C VAL A 100 -2.14 -3.31 0.41
N GLU A 101 -1.62 -2.36 1.17
CA GLU A 101 -2.15 -1.98 2.49
C GLU A 101 -3.55 -1.36 2.42
N ALA A 102 -3.88 -0.60 1.37
CA ALA A 102 -5.18 0.06 1.23
C ALA A 102 -6.32 -0.87 0.79
N ALA A 103 -6.02 -1.91 -0.01
CA ALA A 103 -7.02 -2.75 -0.67
C ALA A 103 -7.28 -4.10 0.00
N HIS A 104 -6.54 -4.43 1.02
CA HIS A 104 -6.42 -5.80 1.52
C HIS A 104 -7.67 -6.37 2.21
N ASP A 105 -8.10 -7.53 1.77
CA ASP A 105 -8.80 -8.51 2.60
C ASP A 105 -7.83 -9.62 3.03
N ARG A 106 -6.93 -10.00 2.13
CA ARG A 106 -5.89 -11.01 2.34
C ARG A 106 -4.67 -10.66 1.50
N ILE A 107 -3.51 -10.71 2.12
CA ILE A 107 -2.22 -10.39 1.51
C ILE A 107 -1.43 -11.68 1.38
N LEU A 108 -0.86 -11.90 0.20
CA LEU A 108 0.09 -12.97 -0.09
C LEU A 108 1.42 -12.32 -0.49
N VAL A 109 2.50 -12.68 0.18
CA VAL A 109 3.85 -12.26 -0.21
C VAL A 109 4.54 -13.45 -0.86
N LEU A 110 5.00 -13.27 -2.09
CA LEU A 110 5.74 -14.26 -2.85
C LEU A 110 7.24 -13.98 -2.74
N GLU A 111 8.01 -15.03 -2.46
CA GLU A 111 9.47 -15.01 -2.40
C GLU A 111 9.98 -16.32 -2.99
N ASP A 112 10.92 -16.25 -3.91
CA ASP A 112 11.53 -17.41 -4.58
C ASP A 112 10.50 -18.46 -5.09
N GLY A 113 9.37 -17.97 -5.64
CA GLY A 113 8.31 -18.81 -6.19
C GLY A 113 7.44 -19.51 -5.12
N ARG A 114 7.55 -19.11 -3.85
CA ARG A 114 6.76 -19.66 -2.74
C ARG A 114 6.01 -18.55 -2.01
N ILE A 115 4.91 -18.92 -1.35
CA ILE A 115 4.18 -18.00 -0.47
C ILE A 115 4.95 -17.90 0.85
N ALA A 116 5.59 -16.76 1.07
CA ALA A 116 6.36 -16.47 2.28
C ALA A 116 5.49 -15.96 3.43
N LEU A 117 4.42 -15.19 3.09
CA LEU A 117 3.43 -14.69 4.04
C LEU A 117 2.02 -14.82 3.47
N ASP A 118 1.04 -15.11 4.33
CA ASP A 118 -0.38 -15.24 3.99
C ASP A 118 -1.26 -14.82 5.15
N GLY A 119 -2.07 -13.80 4.96
CA GLY A 119 -3.02 -13.33 5.97
C GLY A 119 -3.61 -11.96 5.69
N SER A 120 -4.49 -11.49 6.59
CA SER A 120 -4.87 -10.08 6.65
C SER A 120 -3.69 -9.23 7.13
N LEU A 121 -3.71 -7.93 6.84
CA LEU A 121 -2.67 -7.01 7.32
C LEU A 121 -2.49 -7.12 8.84
N ASP A 122 -3.58 -7.07 9.60
CA ASP A 122 -3.54 -7.16 11.05
C ASP A 122 -2.95 -8.49 11.55
N LYS A 123 -3.26 -9.59 10.86
CA LYS A 123 -2.68 -10.90 11.18
C LYS A 123 -1.19 -10.97 10.86
N LEU A 124 -0.78 -10.39 9.73
CA LEU A 124 0.62 -10.37 9.31
C LEU A 124 1.46 -9.45 10.20
N LEU A 125 0.94 -8.28 10.54
CA LEU A 125 1.59 -7.36 11.46
C LEU A 125 1.61 -7.91 12.89
N GLY A 126 0.59 -8.65 13.32
CA GLY A 126 0.51 -9.36 14.60
C GLY A 126 0.78 -8.48 15.81
N SER A 127 0.91 -9.11 16.99
CA SER A 127 1.26 -8.41 18.24
C SER A 127 2.68 -7.82 18.23
N THR A 128 3.54 -8.28 17.33
CA THR A 128 4.93 -7.77 17.19
C THR A 128 4.96 -6.36 16.60
N PHE A 129 3.93 -5.98 15.82
CA PHE A 129 3.82 -4.68 15.14
C PHE A 129 2.79 -3.73 15.78
N GLU A 130 2.34 -3.99 16.99
CA GLU A 130 1.65 -2.97 17.82
C GLU A 130 2.59 -1.81 18.20
N PHE A 131 3.85 -1.90 17.78
CA PHE A 131 4.84 -0.85 18.02
C PHE A 131 4.70 0.29 17.01
N HIS A 132 4.90 1.49 17.53
CA HIS A 132 5.12 2.68 16.76
C HIS A 132 6.62 2.97 16.72
N GLN A 133 7.10 3.43 15.58
CA GLN A 133 8.43 4.02 15.48
C GLN A 133 8.32 5.48 15.86
N PHE A 134 9.11 5.88 16.83
CA PHE A 134 9.23 7.27 17.29
C PHE A 134 10.58 7.81 16.86
N GLN A 135 10.58 9.04 16.36
CA GLN A 135 11.78 9.81 16.09
C GLN A 135 11.61 11.15 16.75
N ILE A 136 12.61 11.55 17.53
CA ILE A 136 12.68 12.88 18.15
C ILE A 136 13.99 13.50 17.74
N GLU A 137 13.94 14.65 17.09
CA GLU A 137 15.09 15.48 16.73
C GLU A 137 15.26 16.58 17.75
N PHE A 138 16.50 16.73 18.24
CA PHE A 138 16.91 17.77 19.20
C PHE A 138 17.80 18.82 18.52
N GLU A 139 17.88 20.01 19.07
CA GLU A 139 18.94 20.96 18.68
C GLU A 139 20.32 20.36 18.94
N GLU A 140 20.48 19.78 20.12
CA GLU A 140 21.64 19.02 20.51
C GLU A 140 21.18 17.81 21.34
N LEU A 141 21.72 16.63 21.05
CA LEU A 141 21.43 15.40 21.78
C LEU A 141 22.72 14.96 22.53
N PRO A 142 22.90 15.37 23.79
CA PRO A 142 24.08 14.97 24.59
C PRO A 142 24.08 13.46 24.81
N ASP A 143 25.26 12.83 24.85
CA ASP A 143 25.42 11.39 25.10
C ASP A 143 24.78 10.93 26.41
N VAL A 144 24.80 11.78 27.44
CA VAL A 144 24.14 11.51 28.71
C VAL A 144 22.65 11.38 28.55
N LEU A 145 22.03 12.31 27.82
CA LEU A 145 20.59 12.29 27.56
C LEU A 145 20.21 11.08 26.70
N PHE A 146 20.96 10.80 25.63
CA PHE A 146 20.71 9.59 24.80
C PHE A 146 20.79 8.32 25.66
N LYS A 147 21.80 8.16 26.51
CA LYS A 147 21.91 7.00 27.41
C LYS A 147 20.76 6.92 28.42
N GLN A 148 20.30 8.06 28.92
CA GLN A 148 19.15 8.10 29.85
C GLN A 148 17.86 7.66 29.14
N LEU A 149 17.56 8.21 27.97
CA LEU A 149 16.39 7.86 27.18
C LEU A 149 16.40 6.38 26.74
N SER A 150 17.58 5.88 26.35
CA SER A 150 17.76 4.48 25.92
C SER A 150 17.52 3.45 27.05
N LYS A 151 17.60 3.86 28.31
CA LYS A 151 17.38 2.98 29.47
C LYS A 151 15.92 2.93 29.93
N LEU A 152 15.03 3.72 29.35
CA LEU A 152 13.62 3.71 29.71
C LEU A 152 13.01 2.32 29.38
N PRO A 153 12.26 1.68 30.31
CA PRO A 153 11.85 0.27 30.20
C PRO A 153 11.01 -0.05 28.97
N LYS A 154 10.25 0.94 28.48
CA LYS A 154 9.32 0.76 27.35
C LYS A 154 9.94 1.17 26.01
N VAL A 155 11.13 1.77 26.01
CA VAL A 155 11.89 2.11 24.82
C VAL A 155 12.58 0.86 24.29
N LYS A 156 12.28 0.47 23.05
CA LYS A 156 12.86 -0.71 22.39
C LYS A 156 13.76 -0.28 21.24
N ASN A 157 14.87 -0.97 21.07
CA ASN A 157 15.85 -0.77 20.01
C ASN A 157 16.22 0.72 19.79
N PRO A 158 16.64 1.44 20.85
CA PRO A 158 17.01 2.84 20.69
C PRO A 158 18.25 2.95 19.81
N SER A 159 18.19 3.85 18.83
CA SER A 159 19.31 4.18 17.95
C SER A 159 19.44 5.68 17.81
N ARG A 160 20.68 6.14 17.53
CA ARG A 160 20.98 7.55 17.32
C ARG A 160 21.41 7.79 15.90
N ILE A 161 20.83 8.80 15.28
CA ILE A 161 21.23 9.30 13.96
C ILE A 161 21.40 10.82 14.08
N GLY A 162 22.65 11.28 14.13
CA GLY A 162 22.98 12.71 14.40
C GLY A 162 22.41 13.18 15.74
N ASN A 163 21.56 14.18 15.71
CA ASN A 163 20.87 14.74 16.88
C ASN A 163 19.47 14.14 17.11
N SER A 164 19.14 13.04 16.43
CA SER A 164 17.84 12.35 16.59
C SER A 164 17.99 11.04 17.35
N ILE A 165 17.02 10.76 18.22
CA ILE A 165 16.81 9.43 18.78
C ILE A 165 15.67 8.74 18.03
N HIS A 166 15.89 7.50 17.62
CA HIS A 166 14.90 6.62 17.05
C HIS A 166 14.65 5.45 18.00
N PHE A 167 13.40 5.10 18.23
CA PHE A 167 13.05 3.96 19.08
C PHE A 167 11.68 3.42 18.73
N TYR A 168 11.38 2.21 19.23
CA TYR A 168 10.08 1.58 19.10
C TYR A 168 9.38 1.52 20.45
N GLY A 169 8.07 1.74 20.45
CA GLY A 169 7.24 1.64 21.66
C GLY A 169 5.83 1.13 21.34
N ARG A 170 5.29 0.29 22.20
CA ARG A 170 3.98 -0.36 22.03
C ARG A 170 2.81 0.58 22.31
N GLU A 171 2.98 1.48 23.25
CA GLU A 171 1.93 2.39 23.68
C GLU A 171 2.33 3.84 23.46
N ARG A 172 1.34 4.69 23.18
CA ARG A 172 1.57 6.15 23.11
C ARG A 172 2.16 6.73 24.41
N ASN A 173 1.94 6.06 25.53
CA ASN A 173 2.47 6.47 26.82
C ASN A 173 4.01 6.48 26.86
N VAL A 174 4.67 5.62 26.09
CA VAL A 174 6.14 5.62 25.95
C VAL A 174 6.65 6.96 25.46
N PHE A 175 5.90 7.55 24.55
CA PHE A 175 6.22 8.87 24.01
C PHE A 175 6.22 9.95 25.11
N PHE A 176 5.22 9.96 25.97
CA PHE A 176 5.14 10.90 27.08
C PHE A 176 6.26 10.68 28.13
N GLU A 177 6.63 9.43 28.38
CA GLU A 177 7.76 9.12 29.26
C GLU A 177 9.08 9.67 28.70
N VAL A 178 9.30 9.50 27.39
CA VAL A 178 10.49 10.05 26.71
C VAL A 178 10.47 11.57 26.68
N LEU A 179 9.33 12.21 26.38
CA LEU A 179 9.20 13.66 26.41
C LEU A 179 9.48 14.24 27.79
N ASN A 180 8.94 13.62 28.85
CA ASN A 180 9.19 14.07 30.22
C ASN A 180 10.66 13.91 30.60
N ALA A 181 11.29 12.80 30.21
CA ALA A 181 12.72 12.58 30.49
C ALA A 181 13.64 13.52 29.68
N ALA A 182 13.17 14.01 28.52
CA ALA A 182 13.86 14.93 27.65
C ALA A 182 13.47 16.41 27.88
N ALA A 183 12.67 16.73 28.89
CA ALA A 183 12.08 18.06 29.08
C ALA A 183 13.13 19.21 29.25
N SER A 184 14.36 18.85 29.59
CA SER A 184 15.47 19.84 29.69
C SER A 184 16.18 20.12 28.36
N ALA A 185 15.85 19.38 27.29
CA ALA A 185 16.46 19.52 25.97
C ALA A 185 15.50 20.19 24.98
N THR A 186 16.02 21.05 24.12
CA THR A 186 15.23 21.69 23.07
C THR A 186 14.98 20.69 21.93
N MET A 187 13.73 20.33 21.75
CA MET A 187 13.28 19.46 20.66
C MET A 187 12.95 20.30 19.42
N LYS A 188 13.42 19.87 18.24
CA LYS A 188 13.14 20.52 16.95
C LYS A 188 11.93 19.92 16.26
N ASP A 189 11.89 18.59 16.21
CA ASP A 189 10.85 17.85 15.50
C ASP A 189 10.54 16.52 16.18
N ILE A 190 9.32 16.06 15.96
CA ILE A 190 8.82 14.81 16.49
C ILE A 190 8.00 14.12 15.42
N SER A 191 8.36 12.90 15.11
CA SER A 191 7.63 12.06 14.15
C SER A 191 7.24 10.73 14.80
N VAL A 192 6.02 10.30 14.53
CA VAL A 192 5.49 9.00 14.96
C VAL A 192 4.94 8.28 13.76
N LYS A 193 5.53 7.14 13.43
CA LYS A 193 5.11 6.29 12.32
C LYS A 193 4.56 4.97 12.88
N LYS A 194 3.34 4.62 12.46
CA LYS A 194 2.84 3.25 12.67
C LYS A 194 3.62 2.33 11.74
N LEU A 195 4.11 1.20 12.26
CA LEU A 195 4.78 0.20 11.43
C LEU A 195 3.79 -0.42 10.44
N GLY A 196 4.24 -0.60 9.23
CA GLY A 196 3.44 -1.12 8.11
C GLY A 196 4.05 -2.39 7.51
N LEU A 197 3.51 -2.79 6.36
CA LEU A 197 3.94 -3.97 5.63
C LEU A 197 5.42 -3.88 5.20
N GLN A 198 5.89 -2.68 4.81
CA GLN A 198 7.29 -2.45 4.46
C GLN A 198 8.22 -2.81 5.61
N ASP A 199 7.93 -2.32 6.80
CA ASP A 199 8.77 -2.56 7.99
C ASP A 199 8.80 -4.05 8.37
N LEU A 200 7.68 -4.76 8.13
CA LEU A 200 7.61 -6.23 8.29
C LEU A 200 8.51 -6.97 7.30
N LEU A 201 8.45 -6.58 6.02
CA LEU A 201 9.24 -7.19 4.96
C LEU A 201 10.73 -6.94 5.20
N ASP A 202 11.11 -5.70 5.53
CA ASP A 202 12.50 -5.34 5.83
C ASP A 202 13.03 -6.14 7.04
N ALA A 203 12.23 -6.29 8.09
CA ALA A 203 12.62 -7.08 9.26
C ALA A 203 12.74 -8.59 8.98
N LYS A 204 11.92 -9.13 8.08
CA LYS A 204 11.96 -10.54 7.69
C LYS A 204 13.17 -10.81 6.79
N PHE A 205 13.34 -10.04 5.74
CA PHE A 205 14.38 -10.28 4.74
C PHE A 205 15.78 -9.88 5.21
N ALA A 206 15.90 -8.90 6.14
CA ALA A 206 17.19 -8.61 6.77
C ALA A 206 17.73 -9.80 7.62
N LYS A 207 16.85 -10.67 8.14
CA LYS A 207 17.28 -11.89 8.88
C LYS A 207 17.72 -13.01 7.96
N ASP A 208 17.22 -13.04 6.74
CA ASP A 208 17.50 -14.11 5.78
C ASP A 208 18.73 -13.82 4.90
N GLY A 209 19.44 -12.70 5.16
CA GLY A 209 20.79 -12.43 4.61
C GLY A 209 20.85 -12.18 3.10
N ILE A 210 19.74 -11.72 2.50
CA ILE A 210 19.72 -11.36 1.09
C ILE A 210 20.06 -9.87 0.97
N HIS A 211 21.28 -9.61 0.53
CA HIS A 211 21.78 -8.29 0.08
C HIS A 211 21.54 -8.11 -1.41
#